data_d37e6ae2a8fd851fb2bda21174ff3a9e
#
_entry.id   d37e6ae2a8fd851fb2bda21174ff3a9e
#
_cell.length_a   1.000
_cell.length_b   1.000
_cell.length_c   1.000
_cell.angle_alpha   90.00
_cell.angle_beta   90.00
_cell.angle_gamma   90.00
#
_symmetry.space_group_name_H-M   'P 1'
#
loop_
_entity.id
_entity.type
_entity.pdbx_description
1 polymer ?
#
loop_
_entity_poly.entity_id
_entity_poly.type
_entity_poly.pdbx_seq_one_letter_code
_entity_poly.pdbx_strand_id
1 'polypeptide(L)'
;MLTMTQVHDIRKLYFEEGKSISAISRQTGFDRKTIRGYMEKDDFNSKISSANKKASFLKLEPYKEEINLWLTEDKKAKRKQRHTAKRVFDRLKKIYKGNFNCSYRTVAGYVSGKKKEIFGSARAYLPLEHSPGESQADFGDCQFYENDRLYSGKYLNLSFPYSNKGYTQVFKGENAECLFEGLISVFNHIGGVPLCIWFDNASSAVAKVLKGGNRQLTEKFLRFKEHYSFEAVFCNIRAGHEKGSIESKVGYHRRNMLVPVPRTCSLSLFNKDLFALCEKDGDRDHYRKEASHNELFEKDLSHLLKLPASPFDPSKYVRIKTNGYGKFYLEGGLHEYSVSPKFAGSYVTVKITAGSVIPLDANYRPITVHERLYGASKQQSMNWLPYLTQLSRCPGALKYTGIYKMLPDPLREYLDKSDKSSRGKILSVIAKLSDKSGFEKAVETVESALSHNAADADSLLNLHSLLNTQVALPKPIKLALNVPELKKYIPELSAYDLALSKAGDR
;
A
#
# COMPACT_ATOMS: atom_id res chain seq x y z
N MET A 1 35.60 -42.87 -4.15
CA MET A 1 36.90 -42.30 -3.68
C MET A 1 36.96 -42.54 -2.20
N LEU A 2 38.13 -42.95 -1.71
CA LEU A 2 38.36 -43.09 -0.25
C LEU A 2 38.53 -41.71 0.38
N THR A 3 38.13 -41.58 1.65
CA THR A 3 38.45 -40.40 2.45
C THR A 3 39.96 -40.36 2.78
N MET A 4 40.53 -39.17 3.05
CA MET A 4 41.95 -39.07 3.40
C MET A 4 42.29 -39.84 4.66
N THR A 5 41.39 -39.96 5.63
CA THR A 5 41.54 -40.83 6.81
C THR A 5 41.72 -42.30 6.41
N GLN A 6 40.81 -42.80 5.55
CA GLN A 6 40.91 -44.17 5.04
C GLN A 6 42.18 -44.43 4.26
N VAL A 7 42.64 -43.45 3.47
CA VAL A 7 43.92 -43.53 2.74
C VAL A 7 45.08 -43.57 3.72
N HIS A 8 45.06 -42.76 4.75
CA HIS A 8 46.08 -42.79 5.82
C HIS A 8 46.13 -44.17 6.50
N ASP A 9 45.03 -44.71 6.90
CA ASP A 9 44.94 -46.02 7.56
C ASP A 9 45.50 -47.15 6.67
N ILE A 10 45.14 -47.16 5.38
CA ILE A 10 45.65 -48.15 4.38
C ILE A 10 47.16 -48.00 4.21
N ARG A 11 47.68 -46.75 4.11
CA ARG A 11 49.12 -46.53 4.00
C ARG A 11 49.88 -46.92 5.26
N LYS A 12 49.33 -46.69 6.45
CA LYS A 12 49.87 -47.15 7.71
C LYS A 12 49.98 -48.66 7.78
N LEU A 13 48.90 -49.40 7.45
CA LEU A 13 48.89 -50.86 7.37
C LEU A 13 49.93 -51.41 6.42
N TYR A 14 50.21 -50.72 5.31
CA TYR A 14 51.17 -51.17 4.30
C TYR A 14 52.64 -50.82 4.68
N PHE A 15 52.93 -49.55 4.96
CA PHE A 15 54.28 -49.05 5.17
C PHE A 15 54.81 -49.27 6.57
N GLU A 16 53.96 -49.19 7.63
CA GLU A 16 54.37 -49.35 9.01
C GLU A 16 54.19 -50.79 9.52
N GLU A 17 53.02 -51.41 9.20
CA GLU A 17 52.74 -52.75 9.68
C GLU A 17 53.15 -53.88 8.72
N GLY A 18 53.69 -53.55 7.56
CA GLY A 18 54.21 -54.52 6.56
C GLY A 18 53.18 -55.46 5.94
N LYS A 19 51.89 -55.11 6.02
CA LYS A 19 50.80 -56.00 5.50
C LYS A 19 50.74 -55.99 3.98
N SER A 20 50.51 -57.16 3.38
CA SER A 20 50.31 -57.28 1.96
C SER A 20 49.00 -56.64 1.49
N ILE A 21 48.93 -56.11 0.24
CA ILE A 21 47.73 -55.53 -0.36
C ILE A 21 46.53 -56.43 -0.25
N SER A 22 46.74 -57.78 -0.37
CA SER A 22 45.67 -58.76 -0.21
C SER A 22 45.12 -58.89 1.22
N ALA A 23 46.01 -58.72 2.22
CA ALA A 23 45.61 -58.70 3.62
C ALA A 23 44.82 -57.42 3.97
N ILE A 24 45.30 -56.25 3.48
CA ILE A 24 44.65 -54.98 3.65
C ILE A 24 43.28 -54.98 2.99
N SER A 25 43.17 -55.53 1.78
CA SER A 25 41.85 -55.65 1.07
C SER A 25 40.85 -56.50 1.88
N ARG A 26 41.28 -57.60 2.49
CA ARG A 26 40.40 -58.45 3.34
C ARG A 26 40.02 -57.75 4.63
N GLN A 27 40.95 -56.98 5.21
CA GLN A 27 40.70 -56.27 6.47
C GLN A 27 39.81 -55.03 6.30
N THR A 28 39.96 -54.30 5.21
CA THR A 28 39.28 -52.99 4.99
C THR A 28 38.07 -53.11 4.09
N GLY A 29 37.93 -54.23 3.33
CA GLY A 29 36.88 -54.40 2.35
C GLY A 29 37.08 -53.61 1.04
N PHE A 30 38.20 -52.88 0.89
CA PHE A 30 38.48 -52.14 -0.32
C PHE A 30 39.11 -53.00 -1.44
N ASP A 31 38.81 -52.63 -2.67
CA ASP A 31 39.35 -53.34 -3.85
C ASP A 31 40.90 -53.18 -3.95
N ARG A 32 41.58 -54.24 -4.30
CA ARG A 32 43.04 -54.32 -4.39
C ARG A 32 43.62 -53.32 -5.37
N LYS A 33 42.93 -53.03 -6.48
CA LYS A 33 43.34 -52.03 -7.46
C LYS A 33 43.29 -50.61 -6.87
N THR A 34 42.25 -50.33 -6.09
CA THR A 34 42.08 -49.07 -5.36
C THR A 34 43.18 -48.87 -4.32
N ILE A 35 43.49 -49.90 -3.51
CA ILE A 35 44.58 -49.87 -2.53
C ILE A 35 45.93 -49.59 -3.23
N ARG A 36 46.28 -50.38 -4.28
CA ARG A 36 47.49 -50.18 -5.04
C ARG A 36 47.64 -48.76 -5.59
N GLY A 37 46.55 -48.23 -6.19
CA GLY A 37 46.58 -46.87 -6.70
C GLY A 37 46.83 -45.78 -5.67
N TYR A 38 46.46 -45.99 -4.39
CA TYR A 38 46.78 -45.07 -3.30
C TYR A 38 48.16 -45.33 -2.68
N MET A 39 48.75 -46.52 -2.85
CA MET A 39 50.13 -46.79 -2.43
C MET A 39 51.13 -46.14 -3.41
N GLU A 40 50.87 -46.25 -4.71
CA GLU A 40 51.69 -45.66 -5.78
C GLU A 40 51.54 -44.15 -5.95
N LYS A 41 50.59 -43.56 -5.23
CA LYS A 41 50.30 -42.13 -5.34
C LYS A 41 51.20 -41.31 -4.38
N ASP A 42 52.11 -40.55 -4.94
CA ASP A 42 53.03 -39.67 -4.18
C ASP A 42 52.51 -38.24 -3.98
N ASP A 43 51.67 -37.78 -4.89
CA ASP A 43 51.08 -36.43 -4.85
C ASP A 43 49.61 -36.43 -4.46
N PHE A 44 49.35 -35.91 -3.26
CA PHE A 44 47.99 -35.72 -2.70
C PHE A 44 47.52 -34.28 -2.78
N ASN A 45 48.25 -33.40 -3.43
CA ASN A 45 47.78 -32.02 -3.64
C ASN A 45 46.47 -32.04 -4.38
N SER A 46 45.54 -31.19 -3.97
CA SER A 46 44.29 -31.00 -4.70
C SER A 46 44.60 -30.49 -6.13
N LYS A 47 44.46 -31.35 -7.12
CA LYS A 47 44.57 -30.90 -8.50
C LYS A 47 43.40 -29.89 -8.69
N ILE A 48 43.75 -28.62 -8.95
CA ILE A 48 42.80 -27.65 -9.45
C ILE A 48 42.23 -28.23 -10.75
N SER A 49 41.12 -28.94 -10.64
CA SER A 49 40.41 -29.40 -11.85
C SER A 49 39.99 -28.13 -12.54
N SER A 50 40.56 -27.86 -13.71
CA SER A 50 40.01 -26.85 -14.62
C SER A 50 38.52 -27.20 -14.81
N ALA A 51 37.65 -26.41 -14.19
CA ALA A 51 36.19 -26.65 -14.12
C ALA A 51 35.50 -26.52 -15.48
N ASN A 52 36.25 -26.59 -16.56
CA ASN A 52 35.79 -26.54 -17.95
C ASN A 52 35.71 -27.91 -18.61
N LYS A 53 35.11 -28.90 -17.95
CA LYS A 53 34.50 -29.98 -18.74
C LYS A 53 33.31 -29.39 -19.46
N LYS A 54 33.49 -29.03 -20.77
CA LYS A 54 32.35 -28.67 -21.64
C LYS A 54 31.30 -29.78 -21.47
N ALA A 55 30.12 -29.41 -20.93
CA ALA A 55 29.06 -30.39 -20.78
C ALA A 55 28.75 -30.99 -22.14
N SER A 56 28.95 -32.32 -22.28
CA SER A 56 28.68 -33.02 -23.53
C SER A 56 27.17 -33.21 -23.64
N PHE A 57 26.55 -32.54 -24.59
CA PHE A 57 25.12 -32.64 -24.88
C PHE A 57 24.85 -33.65 -26.02
N LEU A 58 25.46 -34.86 -25.94
CA LEU A 58 25.38 -35.87 -27.00
C LEU A 58 23.93 -36.22 -27.41
N LYS A 59 23.03 -36.37 -26.45
CA LYS A 59 21.60 -36.66 -26.75
C LYS A 59 20.88 -35.52 -27.47
N LEU A 60 21.45 -34.31 -27.46
CA LEU A 60 20.85 -33.12 -28.07
C LEU A 60 21.43 -32.84 -29.47
N GLU A 61 22.44 -33.62 -29.90
CA GLU A 61 23.13 -33.41 -31.15
C GLU A 61 22.19 -33.23 -32.35
N PRO A 62 21.18 -34.12 -32.53
CA PRO A 62 20.29 -34.03 -33.71
C PRO A 62 19.44 -32.76 -33.74
N TYR A 63 19.28 -32.07 -32.57
CA TYR A 63 18.37 -30.91 -32.40
C TYR A 63 19.13 -29.60 -32.25
N LYS A 64 20.46 -29.61 -32.19
CA LYS A 64 21.27 -28.40 -31.93
C LYS A 64 21.14 -27.35 -33.01
N GLU A 65 21.12 -27.76 -34.29
CA GLU A 65 21.00 -26.83 -35.41
C GLU A 65 19.71 -26.03 -35.33
N GLU A 66 18.59 -26.69 -35.08
CA GLU A 66 17.30 -26.08 -34.99
C GLU A 66 17.19 -25.13 -33.75
N ILE A 67 17.72 -25.56 -32.62
CA ILE A 67 17.81 -24.72 -31.43
C ILE A 67 18.65 -23.47 -31.71
N ASN A 68 19.79 -23.62 -32.38
CA ASN A 68 20.67 -22.51 -32.70
C ASN A 68 20.02 -21.53 -33.67
N LEU A 69 19.26 -22.04 -34.66
CA LEU A 69 18.49 -21.22 -35.58
C LEU A 69 17.48 -20.34 -34.79
N TRP A 70 16.64 -20.94 -33.96
CA TRP A 70 15.66 -20.22 -33.16
C TRP A 70 16.28 -19.18 -32.21
N LEU A 71 17.39 -19.52 -31.55
CA LEU A 71 18.10 -18.60 -30.67
C LEU A 71 18.82 -17.48 -31.42
N THR A 72 19.23 -17.72 -32.67
CA THR A 72 19.82 -16.69 -33.54
C THR A 72 18.75 -15.72 -34.04
N GLU A 73 17.58 -16.24 -34.42
CA GLU A 73 16.42 -15.42 -34.78
C GLU A 73 15.95 -14.52 -33.61
N ASP A 74 16.10 -14.99 -32.37
CA ASP A 74 15.82 -14.21 -31.16
C ASP A 74 16.62 -12.89 -31.07
N LYS A 75 17.75 -12.73 -31.81
CA LYS A 75 18.45 -11.45 -31.88
C LYS A 75 17.59 -10.34 -32.46
N LYS A 76 16.70 -10.66 -33.40
CA LYS A 76 15.79 -9.72 -34.06
C LYS A 76 14.53 -9.46 -33.19
N ALA A 77 14.22 -10.37 -32.26
CA ALA A 77 13.02 -10.29 -31.42
C ALA A 77 13.20 -9.39 -30.19
N LYS A 78 12.13 -8.74 -29.76
CA LYS A 78 12.10 -8.00 -28.48
C LYS A 78 12.44 -8.95 -27.33
N ARG A 79 13.22 -8.48 -26.34
CA ARG A 79 13.71 -9.30 -25.20
C ARG A 79 12.60 -10.14 -24.53
N LYS A 80 11.40 -9.58 -24.37
CA LYS A 80 10.26 -10.26 -23.74
C LYS A 80 9.62 -11.35 -24.62
N GLN A 81 9.94 -11.41 -25.91
CA GLN A 81 9.40 -12.36 -26.89
C GLN A 81 10.44 -13.41 -27.33
N ARG A 82 11.62 -13.46 -26.70
CA ARG A 82 12.67 -14.44 -26.98
C ARG A 82 12.31 -15.78 -26.35
N HIS A 83 12.75 -16.87 -27.00
CA HIS A 83 12.54 -18.23 -26.50
C HIS A 83 13.10 -18.40 -25.09
N THR A 84 12.30 -18.94 -24.18
CA THR A 84 12.79 -19.49 -22.90
C THR A 84 13.26 -20.93 -23.11
N ALA A 85 14.10 -21.47 -22.22
CA ALA A 85 14.51 -22.88 -22.30
C ALA A 85 13.29 -23.83 -22.27
N LYS A 86 12.27 -23.48 -21.50
CA LYS A 86 11.01 -24.23 -21.46
C LYS A 86 10.30 -24.20 -22.82
N ARG A 87 10.21 -23.04 -23.44
CA ARG A 87 9.59 -22.92 -24.76
C ARG A 87 10.32 -23.69 -25.84
N VAL A 88 11.68 -23.70 -25.83
CA VAL A 88 12.50 -24.52 -26.71
C VAL A 88 12.19 -26.00 -26.52
N PHE A 89 12.18 -26.46 -25.26
CA PHE A 89 11.85 -27.84 -24.92
C PHE A 89 10.45 -28.26 -25.41
N ASP A 90 9.44 -27.44 -25.16
CA ASP A 90 8.07 -27.72 -25.58
C ASP A 90 7.89 -27.71 -27.10
N ARG A 91 8.61 -26.85 -27.83
CA ARG A 91 8.64 -26.84 -29.30
C ARG A 91 9.26 -28.12 -29.85
N LEU A 92 10.43 -28.54 -29.35
CA LEU A 92 11.07 -29.79 -29.73
C LEU A 92 10.16 -31.00 -29.48
N LYS A 93 9.53 -31.06 -28.30
CA LYS A 93 8.57 -32.13 -27.97
C LYS A 93 7.38 -32.16 -28.94
N LYS A 94 6.90 -30.98 -29.36
CA LYS A 94 5.79 -30.89 -30.33
C LYS A 94 6.19 -31.31 -31.75
N ILE A 95 7.38 -30.93 -32.18
CA ILE A 95 7.88 -31.22 -33.55
C ILE A 95 8.24 -32.70 -33.68
N TYR A 96 9.03 -33.23 -32.74
CA TYR A 96 9.58 -34.59 -32.83
C TYR A 96 8.76 -35.64 -32.10
N LYS A 97 7.69 -35.25 -31.43
CA LYS A 97 6.74 -36.14 -30.69
C LYS A 97 7.46 -37.24 -29.89
N GLY A 98 7.17 -38.53 -30.21
CA GLY A 98 7.75 -39.69 -29.53
C GLY A 98 9.27 -39.90 -29.75
N ASN A 99 9.86 -39.28 -30.78
CA ASN A 99 11.30 -39.40 -31.09
C ASN A 99 12.17 -38.44 -30.27
N PHE A 100 11.58 -37.52 -29.50
CA PHE A 100 12.32 -36.58 -28.65
C PHE A 100 12.61 -37.18 -27.27
N ASN A 101 13.83 -37.66 -27.07
CA ASN A 101 14.24 -38.33 -25.82
C ASN A 101 15.32 -37.54 -25.04
N CYS A 102 15.08 -36.24 -24.83
CA CYS A 102 15.95 -35.39 -24.02
C CYS A 102 15.22 -34.85 -22.78
N SER A 103 15.93 -34.80 -21.66
CA SER A 103 15.37 -34.18 -20.45
C SER A 103 15.32 -32.65 -20.60
N TYR A 104 14.37 -32.02 -19.89
CA TYR A 104 14.31 -30.54 -19.79
C TYR A 104 15.63 -29.95 -19.28
N ARG A 105 16.28 -30.58 -18.32
CA ARG A 105 17.57 -30.16 -17.74
C ARG A 105 18.68 -30.08 -18.79
N THR A 106 18.73 -31.06 -19.70
CA THR A 106 19.70 -31.11 -20.80
C THR A 106 19.50 -29.94 -21.77
N VAL A 107 18.24 -29.71 -22.19
CA VAL A 107 17.89 -28.59 -23.09
C VAL A 107 18.17 -27.26 -22.40
N ALA A 108 17.79 -27.09 -21.14
CA ALA A 108 18.00 -25.87 -20.38
C ALA A 108 19.49 -25.53 -20.23
N GLY A 109 20.32 -26.51 -19.95
CA GLY A 109 21.79 -26.35 -19.90
C GLY A 109 22.37 -25.87 -21.21
N TYR A 110 21.99 -26.51 -22.33
CA TYR A 110 22.45 -26.13 -23.68
C TYR A 110 21.98 -24.73 -24.06
N VAL A 111 20.69 -24.43 -23.92
CA VAL A 111 20.10 -23.13 -24.23
C VAL A 111 20.76 -22.03 -23.40
N SER A 112 21.05 -22.26 -22.12
CA SER A 112 21.74 -21.31 -21.26
C SER A 112 23.14 -20.99 -21.74
N GLY A 113 23.92 -22.05 -22.10
CA GLY A 113 25.26 -21.88 -22.68
C GLY A 113 25.22 -21.12 -23.98
N LYS A 114 24.33 -21.52 -24.90
CA LYS A 114 24.21 -20.90 -26.21
C LYS A 114 23.73 -19.47 -26.18
N LYS A 115 22.83 -19.14 -25.25
CA LYS A 115 22.41 -17.74 -25.01
C LYS A 115 23.56 -16.87 -24.53
N LYS A 116 24.47 -17.39 -23.70
CA LYS A 116 25.67 -16.66 -23.29
C LYS A 116 26.57 -16.35 -24.49
N GLU A 117 26.73 -17.29 -25.41
CA GLU A 117 27.49 -17.06 -26.63
C GLU A 117 26.81 -16.04 -27.56
N ILE A 118 25.51 -16.15 -27.79
CA ILE A 118 24.75 -15.33 -28.74
C ILE A 118 24.52 -13.89 -28.23
N PHE A 119 24.25 -13.70 -26.95
CA PHE A 119 23.87 -12.40 -26.37
C PHE A 119 24.99 -11.75 -25.55
N GLY A 120 26.13 -12.38 -25.47
CA GLY A 120 27.32 -11.93 -24.74
C GLY A 120 27.39 -12.44 -23.30
N SER A 121 28.59 -12.41 -22.75
CA SER A 121 28.84 -12.69 -21.35
C SER A 121 28.15 -11.68 -20.46
N ALA A 122 27.88 -12.06 -19.20
CA ALA A 122 27.41 -11.14 -18.20
C ALA A 122 28.24 -9.85 -18.19
N ARG A 123 27.58 -8.70 -18.33
CA ARG A 123 28.29 -7.41 -18.21
C ARG A 123 28.91 -7.35 -16.82
N ALA A 124 30.18 -6.99 -16.76
CA ALA A 124 30.81 -6.67 -15.49
C ALA A 124 30.16 -5.38 -14.95
N TYR A 125 29.77 -5.38 -13.69
CA TYR A 125 29.20 -4.22 -13.02
C TYR A 125 30.21 -3.73 -11.98
N LEU A 126 30.30 -2.40 -11.83
CA LEU A 126 31.06 -1.81 -10.75
C LEU A 126 30.26 -1.94 -9.44
N PRO A 127 30.86 -2.37 -8.34
CA PRO A 127 30.20 -2.28 -7.05
C PRO A 127 30.05 -0.79 -6.69
N LEU A 128 28.80 -0.36 -6.45
CA LEU A 128 28.51 0.98 -5.97
C LEU A 128 28.54 0.98 -4.44
N GLU A 129 29.24 1.93 -3.89
CA GLU A 129 29.25 2.21 -2.45
C GLU A 129 28.43 3.48 -2.23
N HIS A 130 27.55 3.46 -1.24
CA HIS A 130 26.74 4.58 -0.84
C HIS A 130 27.23 5.12 0.50
N SER A 131 27.33 6.44 0.59
CA SER A 131 27.71 7.13 1.81
C SER A 131 26.58 7.10 2.85
N PRO A 132 26.88 7.21 4.14
CA PRO A 132 25.85 7.41 5.15
C PRO A 132 24.98 8.64 4.83
N GLY A 133 23.68 8.55 5.12
CA GLY A 133 22.72 9.60 4.85
C GLY A 133 22.17 9.64 3.40
N GLU A 134 22.66 8.78 2.49
CA GLU A 134 22.04 8.58 1.18
C GLU A 134 20.90 7.58 1.25
N SER A 135 19.85 7.82 0.48
CA SER A 135 18.70 6.91 0.39
C SER A 135 18.27 6.63 -1.03
N GLN A 136 17.44 5.61 -1.19
CA GLN A 136 16.86 5.20 -2.47
C GLN A 136 15.35 5.06 -2.31
N ALA A 137 14.59 5.68 -3.22
CA ALA A 137 13.12 5.64 -3.24
C ALA A 137 12.61 4.91 -4.47
N ASP A 138 11.70 3.95 -4.28
CA ASP A 138 11.07 3.22 -5.38
C ASP A 138 9.67 2.74 -4.99
N PHE A 139 8.81 2.57 -5.99
CA PHE A 139 7.48 1.99 -5.83
C PHE A 139 7.46 0.53 -6.26
N GLY A 140 6.74 -0.28 -5.50
CA GLY A 140 6.43 -1.66 -5.85
C GLY A 140 4.93 -1.92 -5.90
N ASP A 141 4.53 -2.96 -6.64
CA ASP A 141 3.13 -3.42 -6.70
C ASP A 141 2.79 -4.28 -5.50
N CYS A 142 1.62 -4.04 -4.90
CA CYS A 142 1.05 -4.86 -3.84
C CYS A 142 -0.46 -5.00 -3.95
N GLN A 143 -1.00 -5.97 -3.22
CA GLN A 143 -2.44 -6.12 -2.99
C GLN A 143 -2.72 -6.01 -1.50
N PHE A 144 -3.87 -5.46 -1.14
CA PHE A 144 -4.35 -5.40 0.24
C PHE A 144 -5.88 -5.29 0.26
N TYR A 145 -6.46 -5.68 1.40
CA TYR A 145 -7.88 -5.45 1.68
C TYR A 145 -8.04 -4.25 2.60
N GLU A 146 -8.94 -3.33 2.26
CA GLU A 146 -9.41 -2.28 3.15
C GLU A 146 -10.94 -2.34 3.20
N ASN A 147 -11.49 -2.50 4.41
CA ASN A 147 -12.92 -2.74 4.62
C ASN A 147 -13.48 -3.85 3.71
N ASP A 148 -12.80 -5.02 3.70
CA ASP A 148 -13.08 -6.22 2.90
C ASP A 148 -13.07 -6.02 1.38
N ARG A 149 -12.72 -4.86 0.88
CA ARG A 149 -12.53 -4.59 -0.54
C ARG A 149 -11.07 -4.79 -0.92
N LEU A 150 -10.83 -5.62 -1.94
CA LEU A 150 -9.48 -5.85 -2.49
C LEU A 150 -9.05 -4.67 -3.36
N TYR A 151 -7.87 -4.14 -3.08
CA TYR A 151 -7.19 -3.13 -3.88
C TYR A 151 -5.91 -3.67 -4.49
N SER A 152 -5.68 -3.35 -5.77
CA SER A 152 -4.37 -3.46 -6.40
C SER A 152 -3.69 -2.09 -6.26
N GLY A 153 -2.87 -1.96 -5.23
CA GLY A 153 -2.20 -0.71 -4.89
C GLY A 153 -0.70 -0.75 -5.14
N LYS A 154 -0.05 0.23 -4.59
CA LYS A 154 1.40 0.43 -4.65
C LYS A 154 1.96 0.59 -3.24
N TYR A 155 3.22 0.28 -3.05
CA TYR A 155 3.92 0.65 -1.83
C TYR A 155 5.19 1.43 -2.19
N LEU A 156 5.41 2.53 -1.48
CA LEU A 156 6.64 3.30 -1.53
C LEU A 156 7.64 2.65 -0.58
N ASN A 157 8.86 2.45 -1.04
CA ASN A 157 9.97 2.03 -0.23
C ASN A 157 11.06 3.11 -0.25
N LEU A 158 11.48 3.58 0.92
CA LEU A 158 12.66 4.41 1.11
C LEU A 158 13.69 3.58 1.88
N SER A 159 14.83 3.29 1.27
CA SER A 159 15.90 2.48 1.87
C SER A 159 17.21 3.24 1.93
N PHE A 160 18.01 2.94 2.96
CA PHE A 160 19.33 3.48 3.19
C PHE A 160 20.37 2.41 2.84
N PRO A 161 21.05 2.49 1.70
CA PRO A 161 21.95 1.44 1.24
C PRO A 161 23.14 1.21 2.18
N TYR A 162 23.58 2.22 2.91
CA TYR A 162 24.71 2.10 3.85
C TYR A 162 24.40 1.16 5.03
N SER A 163 23.25 1.35 5.68
CA SER A 163 22.80 0.51 6.81
C SER A 163 21.94 -0.67 6.37
N ASN A 164 21.47 -0.68 5.14
CA ASN A 164 20.43 -1.57 4.65
C ASN A 164 19.10 -1.47 5.44
N LYS A 165 18.88 -0.37 6.18
CA LYS A 165 17.58 -0.03 6.78
C LYS A 165 16.60 0.41 5.69
N GLY A 166 15.31 0.23 5.89
CA GLY A 166 14.31 0.70 4.94
C GLY A 166 12.94 0.82 5.55
N TYR A 167 12.14 1.75 5.02
CA TYR A 167 10.78 2.05 5.43
C TYR A 167 9.84 1.85 4.27
N THR A 168 8.66 1.28 4.52
CA THR A 168 7.67 1.03 3.49
C THR A 168 6.30 1.52 3.91
N GLN A 169 5.52 2.02 2.95
CA GLN A 169 4.14 2.48 3.12
C GLN A 169 3.30 2.08 1.92
N VAL A 170 2.04 1.75 2.15
CA VAL A 170 1.09 1.32 1.12
C VAL A 170 0.18 2.48 0.72
N PHE A 171 -0.09 2.59 -0.58
CA PHE A 171 -0.97 3.58 -1.21
C PHE A 171 -1.89 2.90 -2.21
N LYS A 172 -3.03 3.53 -2.51
CA LYS A 172 -3.95 3.05 -3.56
C LYS A 172 -3.44 3.34 -4.98
N GLY A 173 -2.42 4.20 -5.14
CA GLY A 173 -1.85 4.57 -6.43
C GLY A 173 -0.39 4.98 -6.35
N GLU A 174 0.15 5.37 -7.52
CA GLU A 174 1.52 5.84 -7.71
C GLU A 174 1.50 7.19 -8.44
N ASN A 175 1.30 8.26 -7.70
CA ASN A 175 1.29 9.63 -8.21
C ASN A 175 2.17 10.54 -7.35
N ALA A 176 2.29 11.80 -7.74
CA ALA A 176 3.14 12.77 -7.04
C ALA A 176 2.70 12.97 -5.58
N GLU A 177 1.38 12.99 -5.32
CA GLU A 177 0.83 13.14 -3.98
C GLU A 177 1.24 11.95 -3.09
N CYS A 178 1.14 10.71 -3.60
CA CYS A 178 1.59 9.50 -2.88
C CYS A 178 3.10 9.53 -2.60
N LEU A 179 3.91 9.97 -3.58
CA LEU A 179 5.36 10.08 -3.41
C LEU A 179 5.71 11.10 -2.31
N PHE A 180 5.15 12.31 -2.39
CA PHE A 180 5.47 13.36 -1.42
C PHE A 180 4.95 13.04 -0.03
N GLU A 181 3.71 12.58 0.12
CA GLU A 181 3.16 12.16 1.41
C GLU A 181 3.96 11.03 2.03
N GLY A 182 4.37 10.05 1.22
CA GLY A 182 5.17 8.94 1.68
C GLY A 182 6.56 9.36 2.15
N LEU A 183 7.27 10.19 1.38
CA LEU A 183 8.58 10.72 1.78
C LEU A 183 8.47 11.58 3.05
N ILE A 184 7.48 12.49 3.12
CA ILE A 184 7.23 13.34 4.30
C ILE A 184 6.98 12.47 5.55
N SER A 185 6.18 11.42 5.42
CA SER A 185 5.89 10.51 6.53
C SER A 185 7.14 9.82 7.05
N VAL A 186 8.03 9.37 6.15
CA VAL A 186 9.30 8.76 6.57
C VAL A 186 10.22 9.82 7.18
N PHE A 187 10.37 11.00 6.58
CA PHE A 187 11.21 12.08 7.11
C PHE A 187 10.81 12.46 8.53
N ASN A 188 9.50 12.61 8.77
CA ASN A 188 8.97 12.90 10.10
C ASN A 188 9.21 11.74 11.08
N HIS A 189 9.10 10.49 10.62
CA HIS A 189 9.30 9.31 11.45
C HIS A 189 10.76 9.18 11.92
N ILE A 190 11.72 9.38 11.00
CA ILE A 190 13.16 9.28 11.31
C ILE A 190 13.76 10.56 11.87
N GLY A 191 13.01 11.67 11.89
CA GLY A 191 13.44 12.95 12.44
C GLY A 191 14.43 13.75 11.56
N GLY A 192 14.54 13.43 10.27
CA GLY A 192 15.49 14.12 9.37
C GLY A 192 15.25 13.82 7.89
N VAL A 193 16.02 14.45 7.02
CA VAL A 193 15.92 14.32 5.56
C VAL A 193 17.23 13.75 5.02
N PRO A 194 17.20 12.70 4.17
CA PRO A 194 18.42 12.20 3.52
C PRO A 194 19.13 13.28 2.71
N LEU A 195 20.47 13.28 2.72
CA LEU A 195 21.28 14.22 1.92
C LEU A 195 21.00 14.09 0.43
N CYS A 196 20.87 12.85 -0.03
CA CYS A 196 20.64 12.51 -1.42
C CYS A 196 19.62 11.37 -1.51
N ILE A 197 18.66 11.52 -2.43
CA ILE A 197 17.67 10.49 -2.71
C ILE A 197 17.80 10.04 -4.16
N TRP A 198 18.07 8.75 -4.34
CA TRP A 198 18.12 8.10 -5.64
C TRP A 198 16.73 7.62 -6.02
N PHE A 199 16.22 8.08 -7.16
CA PHE A 199 14.91 7.69 -7.68
C PHE A 199 15.07 6.76 -8.88
N ASP A 200 14.32 5.65 -8.88
CA ASP A 200 14.07 4.95 -10.14
C ASP A 200 13.01 5.72 -10.92
N ASN A 201 13.20 5.94 -12.16
CA ASN A 201 12.32 6.46 -13.22
C ASN A 201 10.93 6.96 -12.73
N ALA A 202 10.91 7.76 -11.64
CA ALA A 202 9.70 8.23 -11.00
C ALA A 202 8.94 9.15 -11.96
N SER A 203 7.97 8.59 -12.69
CA SER A 203 7.07 9.33 -13.59
C SER A 203 6.31 10.44 -12.87
N SER A 204 6.13 10.31 -11.55
CA SER A 204 5.53 11.31 -10.67
C SER A 204 6.42 12.55 -10.42
N ALA A 205 7.75 12.42 -10.58
CA ALA A 205 8.72 13.51 -10.40
C ALA A 205 9.17 14.14 -11.72
N VAL A 206 9.08 13.41 -12.84
CA VAL A 206 9.65 13.77 -14.15
C VAL A 206 8.56 14.21 -15.12
N ALA A 207 8.60 15.47 -15.55
CA ALA A 207 7.69 15.99 -16.56
C ALA A 207 8.05 15.48 -17.97
N LYS A 208 9.35 15.38 -18.31
CA LYS A 208 9.83 14.93 -19.63
C LYS A 208 11.24 14.38 -19.53
N VAL A 209 11.49 13.27 -20.22
CA VAL A 209 12.85 12.75 -20.43
C VAL A 209 13.39 13.34 -21.73
N LEU A 210 14.54 14.03 -21.67
CA LEU A 210 15.22 14.67 -22.80
C LEU A 210 16.25 13.71 -23.44
N LYS A 211 16.73 14.07 -24.64
CA LYS A 211 17.83 13.34 -25.29
C LYS A 211 19.08 13.40 -24.42
N GLY A 212 19.80 12.28 -24.30
CA GLY A 212 21.02 12.20 -23.47
C GLY A 212 20.80 11.84 -22.00
N GLY A 213 19.57 11.47 -21.61
CA GLY A 213 19.24 11.07 -20.23
C GLY A 213 18.89 12.19 -19.29
N ASN A 214 19.01 13.46 -19.70
CA ASN A 214 18.56 14.60 -18.94
C ASN A 214 17.04 14.56 -18.73
N ARG A 215 16.57 15.04 -17.57
CA ARG A 215 15.16 15.02 -17.21
C ARG A 215 14.69 16.44 -16.87
N GLN A 216 13.52 16.77 -17.37
CA GLN A 216 12.81 17.96 -16.91
C GLN A 216 11.90 17.54 -15.76
N LEU A 217 12.19 18.05 -14.57
CA LEU A 217 11.41 17.78 -13.36
C LEU A 217 10.14 18.62 -13.34
N THR A 218 9.11 18.12 -12.65
CA THR A 218 7.89 18.91 -12.42
C THR A 218 8.20 20.07 -11.46
N GLU A 219 7.56 21.22 -11.67
CA GLU A 219 7.76 22.39 -10.79
C GLU A 219 7.46 22.05 -9.32
N LYS A 220 6.44 21.23 -9.09
CA LYS A 220 6.09 20.79 -7.73
C LYS A 220 7.18 19.93 -7.09
N PHE A 221 7.83 19.04 -7.87
CA PHE A 221 8.96 18.26 -7.36
C PHE A 221 10.17 19.15 -7.05
N LEU A 222 10.44 20.16 -7.88
CA LEU A 222 11.50 21.12 -7.61
C LEU A 222 11.25 21.89 -6.32
N ARG A 223 10.02 22.38 -6.11
CA ARG A 223 9.63 23.03 -4.84
C ARG A 223 9.78 22.10 -3.64
N PHE A 224 9.39 20.84 -3.78
CA PHE A 224 9.55 19.83 -2.73
C PHE A 224 11.03 19.58 -2.41
N LYS A 225 11.86 19.41 -3.44
CA LYS A 225 13.30 19.22 -3.31
C LYS A 225 13.96 20.41 -2.59
N GLU A 226 13.66 21.63 -3.02
CA GLU A 226 14.21 22.85 -2.40
C GLU A 226 13.72 23.04 -0.95
N HIS A 227 12.44 22.72 -0.68
CA HIS A 227 11.88 22.86 0.67
C HIS A 227 12.58 21.96 1.69
N TYR A 228 12.95 20.73 1.30
CA TYR A 228 13.67 19.76 2.14
C TYR A 228 15.19 19.79 1.91
N SER A 229 15.69 20.55 0.95
CA SER A 229 17.11 20.77 0.64
C SER A 229 17.91 19.51 0.32
N PHE A 230 17.28 18.42 -0.15
CA PHE A 230 17.97 17.20 -0.52
C PHE A 230 18.40 17.21 -1.99
N GLU A 231 19.43 16.44 -2.32
CA GLU A 231 19.80 16.16 -3.71
C GLU A 231 18.96 15.01 -4.28
N ALA A 232 18.53 15.18 -5.53
CA ALA A 232 17.78 14.14 -6.24
C ALA A 232 18.60 13.59 -7.40
N VAL A 233 18.89 12.28 -7.36
CA VAL A 233 19.59 11.56 -8.42
C VAL A 233 18.62 10.57 -9.06
N PHE A 234 18.61 10.53 -10.39
CA PHE A 234 17.73 9.62 -11.11
C PHE A 234 18.55 8.56 -11.84
N CYS A 235 18.28 7.29 -11.56
CA CYS A 235 18.95 6.17 -12.20
C CYS A 235 18.70 6.17 -13.71
N ASN A 236 19.71 5.76 -14.49
CA ASN A 236 19.59 5.68 -15.94
C ASN A 236 18.62 4.61 -16.40
N ILE A 237 17.90 4.88 -17.48
CA ILE A 237 16.98 3.93 -18.08
C ILE A 237 17.76 2.68 -18.50
N ARG A 238 17.39 1.49 -18.01
CA ARG A 238 18.03 0.18 -18.26
C ARG A 238 19.38 -0.05 -17.58
N ALA A 239 19.79 0.75 -16.64
CA ALA A 239 21.00 0.55 -15.86
C ALA A 239 20.70 -0.26 -14.58
N GLY A 240 20.31 -1.52 -14.73
CA GLY A 240 19.95 -2.41 -13.61
C GLY A 240 21.07 -2.62 -12.57
N HIS A 241 22.32 -2.30 -12.92
CA HIS A 241 23.45 -2.35 -12.02
C HIS A 241 23.49 -1.18 -11.02
N GLU A 242 22.87 -0.03 -11.36
CA GLU A 242 22.70 1.10 -10.45
C GLU A 242 21.58 0.83 -9.41
N LYS A 243 20.77 -0.23 -9.63
CA LYS A 243 19.54 -0.54 -8.90
C LYS A 243 19.63 -1.78 -8.00
N GLY A 244 20.69 -2.56 -8.07
CA GLY A 244 20.73 -3.91 -7.49
C GLY A 244 20.36 -3.98 -6.01
N SER A 245 20.62 -2.94 -5.24
CA SER A 245 20.25 -2.85 -3.81
C SER A 245 18.76 -2.58 -3.63
N ILE A 246 18.20 -1.60 -4.35
CA ILE A 246 16.80 -1.18 -4.16
C ILE A 246 15.79 -2.22 -4.66
N GLU A 247 16.01 -2.85 -5.84
CA GLU A 247 15.15 -3.91 -6.35
C GLU A 247 15.08 -5.10 -5.36
N SER A 248 16.21 -5.43 -4.74
CA SER A 248 16.30 -6.47 -3.71
C SER A 248 15.50 -6.09 -2.46
N LYS A 249 15.58 -4.83 -2.00
CA LYS A 249 14.91 -4.33 -0.80
C LYS A 249 13.41 -4.20 -1.01
N VAL A 250 12.96 -3.65 -2.15
CA VAL A 250 11.55 -3.60 -2.55
C VAL A 250 10.95 -5.01 -2.56
N GLY A 251 11.62 -5.97 -3.21
CA GLY A 251 11.18 -7.37 -3.21
C GLY A 251 11.19 -8.02 -1.81
N TYR A 252 12.15 -7.65 -0.95
CA TYR A 252 12.24 -8.13 0.41
C TYR A 252 11.05 -7.66 1.26
N HIS A 253 10.75 -6.35 1.29
CA HIS A 253 9.64 -5.79 2.06
C HIS A 253 8.31 -6.38 1.64
N ARG A 254 8.06 -6.52 0.32
CA ARG A 254 6.85 -7.16 -0.16
C ARG A 254 6.67 -8.58 0.39
N ARG A 255 7.71 -9.41 0.34
CA ARG A 255 7.63 -10.81 0.79
C ARG A 255 7.53 -10.99 2.30
N ASN A 256 8.12 -10.08 3.08
CA ASN A 256 8.23 -10.24 4.54
C ASN A 256 7.25 -9.36 5.32
N MET A 257 6.72 -8.29 4.73
CA MET A 257 5.81 -7.36 5.41
C MET A 257 4.40 -7.33 4.81
N LEU A 258 4.26 -7.72 3.51
CA LEU A 258 2.98 -7.68 2.81
C LEU A 258 2.47 -9.09 2.41
N VAL A 259 2.99 -10.14 3.05
CA VAL A 259 2.54 -11.53 2.87
C VAL A 259 2.28 -12.13 4.26
N PRO A 260 1.08 -12.73 4.48
CA PRO A 260 -0.07 -12.85 3.58
C PRO A 260 -0.65 -11.49 3.20
N VAL A 261 -1.54 -11.46 2.17
CA VAL A 261 -2.18 -10.19 1.71
C VAL A 261 -2.82 -9.48 2.90
N PRO A 262 -2.39 -8.24 3.23
CA PRO A 262 -2.85 -7.54 4.43
C PRO A 262 -4.34 -7.23 4.39
N ARG A 263 -4.98 -7.23 5.57
CA ARG A 263 -6.36 -6.80 5.78
C ARG A 263 -6.38 -5.69 6.82
N THR A 264 -7.01 -4.58 6.50
CA THR A 264 -7.11 -3.42 7.40
C THR A 264 -8.47 -2.74 7.27
N CYS A 265 -8.87 -2.03 8.31
CA CYS A 265 -9.99 -1.09 8.26
C CYS A 265 -9.54 0.34 7.92
N SER A 266 -8.23 0.63 8.03
CA SER A 266 -7.67 1.95 7.74
C SER A 266 -6.24 1.84 7.25
N LEU A 267 -5.99 2.32 6.03
CA LEU A 267 -4.65 2.33 5.44
C LEU A 267 -3.67 3.20 6.24
N SER A 268 -4.17 4.27 6.87
CA SER A 268 -3.35 5.15 7.72
C SER A 268 -2.83 4.41 8.96
N LEU A 269 -3.67 3.61 9.63
CA LEU A 269 -3.26 2.79 10.77
C LEU A 269 -2.29 1.70 10.33
N PHE A 270 -2.61 1.02 9.25
CA PHE A 270 -1.74 -0.02 8.69
C PHE A 270 -0.34 0.50 8.36
N ASN A 271 -0.22 1.71 7.79
CA ASN A 271 1.07 2.31 7.51
C ASN A 271 1.88 2.64 8.77
N LYS A 272 1.23 2.96 9.90
CA LYS A 272 1.92 3.10 11.19
C LYS A 272 2.45 1.76 11.68
N ASP A 273 1.66 0.70 11.55
CA ASP A 273 2.07 -0.66 11.91
C ASP A 273 3.24 -1.13 11.03
N LEU A 274 3.23 -0.78 9.74
CA LEU A 274 4.35 -1.06 8.83
C LEU A 274 5.64 -0.36 9.27
N PHE A 275 5.59 0.86 9.78
CA PHE A 275 6.78 1.51 10.32
C PHE A 275 7.32 0.78 11.55
N ALA A 276 6.46 0.34 12.46
CA ALA A 276 6.88 -0.47 13.60
C ALA A 276 7.52 -1.81 13.16
N LEU A 277 6.99 -2.44 12.11
CA LEU A 277 7.61 -3.63 11.52
C LEU A 277 8.98 -3.32 10.87
N CYS A 278 9.13 -2.17 10.23
CA CYS A 278 10.42 -1.72 9.67
C CYS A 278 11.46 -1.46 10.76
N GLU A 279 11.04 -0.91 11.92
CA GLU A 279 11.94 -0.75 13.06
C GLU A 279 12.43 -2.11 13.57
N LYS A 280 11.53 -3.05 13.78
CA LYS A 280 11.87 -4.42 14.22
C LYS A 280 12.74 -5.16 13.19
N ASP A 281 12.51 -4.96 11.90
CA ASP A 281 13.35 -5.55 10.83
C ASP A 281 14.81 -5.04 10.91
N GLY A 282 15.02 -3.86 11.48
CA GLY A 282 16.34 -3.27 11.68
C GLY A 282 17.21 -3.97 12.73
N ASP A 283 16.63 -4.84 13.59
CA ASP A 283 17.38 -5.60 14.59
C ASP A 283 18.22 -6.75 13.98
N ARG A 284 18.01 -7.04 12.69
CA ARG A 284 18.76 -8.08 11.98
C ARG A 284 20.20 -7.65 11.69
N ASP A 285 21.10 -8.62 11.69
CA ASP A 285 22.50 -8.43 11.29
C ASP A 285 22.61 -8.03 9.83
N HIS A 286 23.53 -7.12 9.55
CA HIS A 286 23.84 -6.72 8.19
C HIS A 286 24.64 -7.82 7.48
N TYR A 287 24.28 -8.14 6.24
CA TYR A 287 24.83 -9.27 5.47
C TYR A 287 26.34 -9.17 5.12
N ARG A 288 26.98 -8.02 5.35
CA ARG A 288 28.42 -7.78 5.06
C ARG A 288 29.17 -7.09 6.21
N LYS A 289 28.48 -6.43 7.12
CA LYS A 289 29.08 -5.66 8.22
C LYS A 289 28.77 -6.36 9.53
N GLU A 290 29.67 -6.34 10.46
CA GLU A 290 29.49 -6.96 11.79
C GLU A 290 28.72 -6.03 12.73
N ALA A 291 27.48 -5.67 12.35
CA ALA A 291 26.59 -4.84 13.13
C ALA A 291 25.13 -5.05 12.63
N SER A 292 24.14 -4.73 13.45
CA SER A 292 22.74 -4.73 13.04
C SER A 292 22.42 -3.56 12.09
N HIS A 293 21.30 -3.65 11.36
CA HIS A 293 20.87 -2.54 10.51
C HIS A 293 20.59 -1.28 11.37
N ASN A 294 20.03 -1.43 12.58
CA ASN A 294 19.74 -0.31 13.48
C ASN A 294 21.03 0.39 13.94
N GLU A 295 22.05 -0.36 14.38
CA GLU A 295 23.35 0.21 14.76
C GLU A 295 24.03 0.95 13.61
N LEU A 296 23.95 0.41 12.40
CA LEU A 296 24.50 1.09 11.22
C LEU A 296 23.67 2.32 10.83
N PHE A 297 22.36 2.28 11.09
CA PHE A 297 21.44 3.38 10.79
C PHE A 297 21.70 4.63 11.65
N GLU A 298 22.26 4.49 12.86
CA GLU A 298 22.70 5.63 13.66
C GLU A 298 23.71 6.52 12.91
N LYS A 299 24.54 5.91 12.05
CA LYS A 299 25.45 6.67 11.18
C LYS A 299 24.69 7.38 10.06
N ASP A 300 23.67 6.74 9.47
CA ASP A 300 22.80 7.41 8.50
C ASP A 300 22.10 8.61 9.16
N LEU A 301 21.53 8.43 10.35
CA LEU A 301 20.83 9.49 11.09
C LEU A 301 21.75 10.69 11.38
N SER A 302 23.02 10.46 11.72
CA SER A 302 23.97 11.53 12.00
C SER A 302 24.30 12.41 10.79
N HIS A 303 24.01 11.96 9.57
CA HIS A 303 24.25 12.67 8.32
C HIS A 303 22.96 13.27 7.70
N LEU A 304 21.80 13.08 8.35
CA LEU A 304 20.56 13.65 7.83
C LEU A 304 20.52 15.17 7.98
N LEU A 305 19.83 15.81 7.04
CA LEU A 305 19.47 17.23 7.13
C LEU A 305 18.35 17.43 8.15
N LYS A 306 18.30 18.59 8.77
CA LYS A 306 17.23 18.94 9.71
C LYS A 306 15.90 19.11 8.99
N LEU A 307 14.84 18.71 9.63
CA LEU A 307 13.49 18.98 9.15
C LEU A 307 13.21 20.49 9.09
N PRO A 308 12.53 20.99 8.04
CA PRO A 308 12.09 22.37 7.97
C PRO A 308 11.07 22.69 9.07
N ALA A 309 11.01 23.93 9.52
CA ALA A 309 10.11 24.39 10.58
C ALA A 309 8.62 24.23 10.22
N SER A 310 8.26 24.35 8.94
CA SER A 310 6.91 24.14 8.45
C SER A 310 6.86 22.95 7.49
N PRO A 311 5.82 22.09 7.56
CA PRO A 311 5.69 20.98 6.63
C PRO A 311 5.36 21.46 5.22
N PHE A 312 5.84 20.75 4.21
CA PHE A 312 5.42 20.93 2.82
C PHE A 312 3.99 20.46 2.61
N ASP A 313 3.18 21.19 1.83
CA ASP A 313 1.86 20.72 1.41
C ASP A 313 1.98 19.83 0.15
N PRO A 314 1.81 18.52 0.27
CA PRO A 314 1.91 17.60 -0.86
C PRO A 314 0.71 17.66 -1.80
N SER A 315 -0.36 18.37 -1.43
CA SER A 315 -1.64 18.38 -2.15
C SER A 315 -1.55 19.06 -3.50
N LYS A 316 -2.33 18.58 -4.46
CA LYS A 316 -2.55 19.23 -5.75
C LYS A 316 -3.82 20.06 -5.69
N TYR A 317 -3.77 21.31 -6.14
CA TYR A 317 -4.93 22.19 -6.26
C TYR A 317 -5.31 22.38 -7.73
N VAL A 318 -6.58 22.14 -8.05
CA VAL A 318 -7.10 22.25 -9.41
C VAL A 318 -8.40 23.05 -9.39
N ARG A 319 -8.56 24.00 -10.29
CA ARG A 319 -9.81 24.73 -10.49
C ARG A 319 -10.65 24.03 -11.55
N ILE A 320 -11.82 23.52 -11.16
CA ILE A 320 -12.67 22.69 -12.01
C ILE A 320 -14.09 23.24 -12.05
N LYS A 321 -14.73 23.20 -13.22
CA LYS A 321 -16.14 23.55 -13.39
C LYS A 321 -17.02 22.37 -13.02
N THR A 322 -18.02 22.58 -12.18
CA THR A 322 -19.03 21.58 -11.86
C THR A 322 -20.12 21.53 -12.95
N ASN A 323 -20.78 20.38 -13.06
CA ASN A 323 -21.96 20.22 -13.94
C ASN A 323 -23.24 20.76 -13.28
N GLY A 324 -24.38 20.65 -13.97
CA GLY A 324 -25.70 21.09 -13.48
C GLY A 324 -26.20 20.37 -12.21
N TYR A 325 -25.56 19.30 -11.81
CA TYR A 325 -25.84 18.55 -10.57
C TYR A 325 -24.90 18.90 -9.41
N GLY A 326 -23.99 19.87 -9.60
CA GLY A 326 -22.97 20.20 -8.60
C GLY A 326 -21.93 19.10 -8.43
N LYS A 327 -21.57 18.41 -9.51
CA LYS A 327 -20.55 17.35 -9.55
C LYS A 327 -19.43 17.72 -10.52
N PHE A 328 -18.25 17.13 -10.35
CA PHE A 328 -17.11 17.29 -11.26
C PHE A 328 -16.43 15.96 -11.54
N TYR A 329 -15.54 15.95 -12.52
CA TYR A 329 -14.81 14.76 -12.97
C TYR A 329 -13.32 14.96 -12.87
N LEU A 330 -12.61 13.89 -12.47
CA LEU A 330 -11.16 13.77 -12.52
C LEU A 330 -10.75 12.62 -13.44
N GLU A 331 -9.42 12.48 -13.67
CA GLU A 331 -8.80 11.39 -14.45
C GLU A 331 -9.47 11.19 -15.83
N GLY A 332 -9.61 12.31 -16.58
CA GLY A 332 -10.20 12.25 -17.92
C GLY A 332 -11.67 11.84 -17.96
N GLY A 333 -12.44 12.05 -16.89
CA GLY A 333 -13.86 11.69 -16.83
C GLY A 333 -14.17 10.33 -16.21
N LEU A 334 -13.16 9.62 -15.70
CA LEU A 334 -13.34 8.30 -15.08
C LEU A 334 -13.91 8.39 -13.67
N HIS A 335 -13.52 9.41 -12.90
CA HIS A 335 -13.88 9.53 -11.50
C HIS A 335 -14.78 10.74 -11.26
N GLU A 336 -16.04 10.49 -10.89
CA GLU A 336 -17.03 11.52 -10.59
C GLU A 336 -17.10 11.77 -9.09
N TYR A 337 -17.14 13.06 -8.69
CA TYR A 337 -17.25 13.50 -7.31
C TYR A 337 -18.37 14.53 -7.17
N SER A 338 -19.14 14.41 -6.08
CA SER A 338 -20.15 15.40 -5.74
C SER A 338 -19.56 16.58 -4.97
N VAL A 339 -20.17 17.75 -5.09
CA VAL A 339 -19.88 18.92 -4.26
C VAL A 339 -21.13 19.32 -3.49
N SER A 340 -21.98 20.13 -4.09
CA SER A 340 -23.28 20.55 -3.59
C SER A 340 -24.06 21.21 -4.73
N PRO A 341 -25.39 21.13 -4.76
CA PRO A 341 -26.23 21.83 -5.72
C PRO A 341 -26.01 23.35 -5.75
N LYS A 342 -25.56 23.94 -4.64
CA LYS A 342 -25.22 25.39 -4.56
C LYS A 342 -24.12 25.81 -5.54
N PHE A 343 -23.25 24.86 -5.93
CA PHE A 343 -22.12 25.11 -6.82
C PHE A 343 -22.37 24.60 -8.25
N ALA A 344 -23.62 24.27 -8.60
CA ALA A 344 -23.95 23.80 -9.94
C ALA A 344 -23.54 24.83 -11.02
N GLY A 345 -22.80 24.38 -12.04
CA GLY A 345 -22.30 25.22 -13.13
C GLY A 345 -21.17 26.17 -12.74
N SER A 346 -20.71 26.17 -11.49
CA SER A 346 -19.67 27.08 -10.95
C SER A 346 -18.28 26.45 -10.99
N TYR A 347 -17.26 27.29 -10.85
CA TYR A 347 -15.88 26.82 -10.64
C TYR A 347 -15.62 26.61 -9.14
N VAL A 348 -15.07 25.47 -8.79
CA VAL A 348 -14.62 25.14 -7.45
C VAL A 348 -13.13 24.82 -7.47
N THR A 349 -12.41 25.19 -6.39
CA THR A 349 -11.03 24.72 -6.17
C THR A 349 -11.10 23.37 -5.50
N VAL A 350 -10.39 22.38 -6.03
CA VAL A 350 -10.34 21.04 -5.48
C VAL A 350 -8.93 20.75 -4.98
N LYS A 351 -8.80 20.46 -3.69
CA LYS A 351 -7.58 19.97 -3.06
C LYS A 351 -7.54 18.44 -3.20
N ILE A 352 -6.47 17.90 -3.77
CA ILE A 352 -6.27 16.47 -4.03
C ILE A 352 -5.03 16.00 -3.26
N THR A 353 -5.22 15.05 -2.35
CA THR A 353 -4.17 14.38 -1.59
C THR A 353 -3.96 12.95 -2.12
N ALA A 354 -3.08 12.16 -1.51
CA ALA A 354 -2.96 10.75 -1.83
C ALA A 354 -4.25 9.96 -1.52
N GLY A 355 -4.96 10.29 -0.44
CA GLY A 355 -6.14 9.54 0.01
C GLY A 355 -7.47 10.26 -0.19
N SER A 356 -7.48 11.57 -0.48
CA SER A 356 -8.71 12.37 -0.45
C SER A 356 -8.82 13.35 -1.60
N VAL A 357 -10.08 13.67 -1.94
CA VAL A 357 -10.47 14.73 -2.89
C VAL A 357 -11.42 15.67 -2.15
N ILE A 358 -11.03 16.93 -2.01
CA ILE A 358 -11.69 17.90 -1.14
C ILE A 358 -12.04 19.15 -1.94
N PRO A 359 -13.28 19.31 -2.42
CA PRO A 359 -13.76 20.56 -2.97
C PRO A 359 -13.80 21.65 -1.90
N LEU A 360 -13.32 22.84 -2.24
CA LEU A 360 -13.20 24.00 -1.36
C LEU A 360 -14.12 25.11 -1.83
N ASP A 361 -14.66 25.88 -0.87
CA ASP A 361 -15.41 27.10 -1.13
C ASP A 361 -14.49 28.28 -1.50
N ALA A 362 -15.07 29.47 -1.68
CA ALA A 362 -14.34 30.70 -1.99
C ALA A 362 -13.38 31.13 -0.87
N ASN A 363 -13.59 30.68 0.36
CA ASN A 363 -12.76 30.94 1.53
C ASN A 363 -11.78 29.79 1.83
N TYR A 364 -11.59 28.87 0.87
CA TYR A 364 -10.77 27.66 1.00
C TYR A 364 -11.19 26.73 2.13
N ARG A 365 -12.47 26.76 2.55
CA ARG A 365 -13.03 25.82 3.51
C ARG A 365 -13.54 24.57 2.81
N PRO A 366 -13.36 23.38 3.39
CA PRO A 366 -13.89 22.14 2.82
C PRO A 366 -15.43 22.20 2.71
N ILE A 367 -15.95 21.91 1.53
CA ILE A 367 -17.39 21.74 1.29
C ILE A 367 -17.79 20.30 1.61
N THR A 368 -17.00 19.37 1.14
CA THR A 368 -17.15 17.93 1.40
C THR A 368 -15.79 17.24 1.28
N VAL A 369 -15.67 16.06 1.88
CA VAL A 369 -14.45 15.25 1.78
C VAL A 369 -14.83 13.92 1.16
N HIS A 370 -14.13 13.54 0.10
CA HIS A 370 -14.27 12.26 -0.57
C HIS A 370 -13.01 11.44 -0.44
N GLU A 371 -13.16 10.14 -0.32
CA GLU A 371 -12.06 9.21 -0.57
C GLU A 371 -11.64 9.32 -2.04
N ARG A 372 -10.34 9.43 -2.31
CA ARG A 372 -9.84 9.48 -3.68
C ARG A 372 -10.05 8.14 -4.37
N LEU A 373 -10.70 8.17 -5.51
CA LEU A 373 -10.92 7.02 -6.37
C LEU A 373 -9.67 6.72 -7.19
N TYR A 374 -9.40 5.44 -7.39
CA TYR A 374 -8.27 4.94 -8.16
C TYR A 374 -8.70 3.84 -9.13
N GLY A 375 -7.96 3.66 -10.21
CA GLY A 375 -8.20 2.63 -11.21
C GLY A 375 -8.69 3.19 -12.54
N ALA A 376 -8.78 2.32 -13.55
CA ALA A 376 -9.14 2.68 -14.93
C ALA A 376 -10.64 2.54 -15.25
N SER A 377 -11.45 2.14 -14.28
CA SER A 377 -12.90 2.02 -14.45
C SER A 377 -13.63 3.31 -14.06
N LYS A 378 -14.79 3.54 -14.65
CA LYS A 378 -15.70 4.61 -14.21
C LYS A 378 -16.17 4.35 -12.78
N GLN A 379 -15.96 5.32 -11.89
CA GLN A 379 -16.35 5.25 -10.49
C GLN A 379 -16.99 6.58 -10.06
N GLN A 380 -17.80 6.53 -9.02
CA GLN A 380 -18.48 7.68 -8.45
C GLN A 380 -18.33 7.71 -6.94
N SER A 381 -17.99 8.88 -6.39
CA SER A 381 -18.05 9.17 -4.96
C SER A 381 -19.10 10.24 -4.72
N MET A 382 -20.18 9.88 -4.03
CA MET A 382 -21.34 10.73 -3.82
C MET A 382 -21.55 10.97 -2.33
N ASN A 383 -21.42 12.21 -1.88
CA ASN A 383 -21.90 12.66 -0.59
C ASN A 383 -23.27 13.32 -0.77
N TRP A 384 -24.31 12.70 -0.24
CA TRP A 384 -25.67 13.14 -0.37
C TRP A 384 -26.06 14.25 0.62
N LEU A 385 -25.32 14.44 1.71
CA LEU A 385 -25.69 15.39 2.76
C LEU A 385 -25.84 16.83 2.25
N PRO A 386 -24.93 17.37 1.42
CA PRO A 386 -25.10 18.72 0.85
C PRO A 386 -26.34 18.88 -0.05
N TYR A 387 -27.00 17.78 -0.45
CA TYR A 387 -28.18 17.76 -1.30
C TYR A 387 -29.49 17.76 -0.51
N LEU A 388 -29.46 17.55 0.83
CA LEU A 388 -30.64 17.55 1.70
C LEU A 388 -31.47 18.83 1.57
N THR A 389 -30.83 19.99 1.56
CA THR A 389 -31.52 21.29 1.39
C THR A 389 -32.25 21.39 0.05
N GLN A 390 -31.68 20.86 -1.03
CA GLN A 390 -32.36 20.82 -2.32
C GLN A 390 -33.49 19.80 -2.31
N LEU A 391 -33.30 18.66 -1.66
CA LEU A 391 -34.30 17.61 -1.53
C LEU A 391 -35.53 18.08 -0.74
N SER A 392 -35.35 18.92 0.30
CA SER A 392 -36.48 19.50 1.04
C SER A 392 -37.41 20.34 0.17
N ARG A 393 -36.87 20.96 -0.90
CA ARG A 393 -37.65 21.71 -1.89
C ARG A 393 -38.35 20.80 -2.90
N CYS A 394 -37.79 19.62 -3.17
CA CYS A 394 -38.28 18.64 -4.10
C CYS A 394 -38.50 17.27 -3.45
N PRO A 395 -39.35 17.15 -2.40
CA PRO A 395 -39.46 15.96 -1.57
C PRO A 395 -39.96 14.71 -2.29
N GLY A 396 -40.60 14.88 -3.46
CA GLY A 396 -41.00 13.76 -4.34
C GLY A 396 -39.83 12.97 -4.91
N ALA A 397 -38.62 13.58 -4.95
CA ALA A 397 -37.41 12.90 -5.45
C ALA A 397 -36.74 12.00 -4.40
N LEU A 398 -37.17 12.01 -3.13
CA LEU A 398 -36.53 11.31 -2.02
C LEU A 398 -36.23 9.84 -2.33
N LYS A 399 -37.21 9.09 -2.84
CA LYS A 399 -37.10 7.66 -3.17
C LYS A 399 -36.04 7.34 -4.23
N TYR A 400 -35.67 8.31 -5.05
CA TYR A 400 -34.70 8.18 -6.14
C TYR A 400 -33.28 8.66 -5.73
N THR A 401 -33.07 8.97 -4.44
CA THR A 401 -31.79 9.46 -3.92
C THR A 401 -31.14 8.45 -2.99
N GLY A 402 -29.81 8.53 -2.84
CA GLY A 402 -29.09 7.72 -1.86
C GLY A 402 -29.44 8.06 -0.41
N ILE A 403 -29.97 9.28 -0.14
CA ILE A 403 -30.46 9.67 1.18
C ILE A 403 -31.53 8.70 1.67
N TYR A 404 -32.45 8.28 0.81
CA TYR A 404 -33.50 7.33 1.17
C TYR A 404 -32.94 6.04 1.79
N LYS A 405 -31.81 5.55 1.27
CA LYS A 405 -31.12 4.35 1.79
C LYS A 405 -30.38 4.60 3.11
N MET A 406 -30.04 5.84 3.42
CA MET A 406 -29.36 6.24 4.65
C MET A 406 -30.33 6.46 5.81
N LEU A 407 -31.63 6.58 5.53
CA LEU A 407 -32.65 6.75 6.55
C LEU A 407 -33.02 5.40 7.16
N PRO A 408 -33.24 5.32 8.48
CA PRO A 408 -33.79 4.13 9.15
C PRO A 408 -35.20 3.78 8.66
N ASP A 409 -35.60 2.52 8.76
CA ASP A 409 -36.88 2.04 8.28
C ASP A 409 -38.09 2.80 8.87
N PRO A 410 -38.19 3.07 10.20
CA PRO A 410 -39.31 3.80 10.78
C PRO A 410 -39.47 5.20 10.17
N LEU A 411 -38.34 5.89 9.97
CA LEU A 411 -38.37 7.24 9.38
C LEU A 411 -38.74 7.19 7.89
N ARG A 412 -38.26 6.19 7.14
CA ARG A 412 -38.66 5.99 5.74
C ARG A 412 -40.17 5.78 5.61
N GLU A 413 -40.74 4.89 6.42
CA GLU A 413 -42.18 4.64 6.43
C GLU A 413 -42.99 5.88 6.77
N TYR A 414 -42.55 6.65 7.77
CA TYR A 414 -43.20 7.90 8.14
C TYR A 414 -43.18 8.93 7.01
N LEU A 415 -42.01 9.15 6.38
CA LEU A 415 -41.88 10.06 5.25
C LEU A 415 -42.67 9.60 4.03
N ASP A 416 -42.81 8.31 3.81
CA ASP A 416 -43.58 7.76 2.69
C ASP A 416 -45.10 7.97 2.89
N LYS A 417 -45.60 7.88 4.11
CA LYS A 417 -47.00 8.13 4.48
C LYS A 417 -47.33 9.62 4.56
N SER A 418 -46.34 10.49 4.76
CA SER A 418 -46.49 11.93 4.89
C SER A 418 -46.84 12.58 3.54
N ASP A 419 -47.63 13.65 3.57
CA ASP A 419 -47.88 14.51 2.42
C ASP A 419 -46.58 15.22 1.97
N LYS A 420 -46.59 15.76 0.75
CA LYS A 420 -45.42 16.41 0.14
C LYS A 420 -44.90 17.61 0.96
N SER A 421 -45.80 18.41 1.57
CA SER A 421 -45.45 19.59 2.33
C SER A 421 -44.75 19.20 3.65
N SER A 422 -45.36 18.30 4.41
CA SER A 422 -44.82 17.80 5.70
C SER A 422 -43.48 17.08 5.48
N ARG A 423 -43.35 16.24 4.45
CA ARG A 423 -42.09 15.62 4.04
C ARG A 423 -41.01 16.65 3.77
N GLY A 424 -41.32 17.74 3.06
CA GLY A 424 -40.38 18.82 2.77
C GLY A 424 -39.91 19.54 4.02
N LYS A 425 -40.83 19.83 4.98
CA LYS A 425 -40.50 20.45 6.28
C LYS A 425 -39.57 19.59 7.09
N ILE A 426 -39.85 18.30 7.24
CA ILE A 426 -39.00 17.35 8.00
C ILE A 426 -37.62 17.24 7.38
N LEU A 427 -37.52 17.09 6.05
CA LEU A 427 -36.23 17.06 5.34
C LEU A 427 -35.45 18.36 5.54
N SER A 428 -36.13 19.52 5.59
CA SER A 428 -35.50 20.81 5.91
C SER A 428 -34.93 20.86 7.31
N VAL A 429 -35.67 20.29 8.29
CA VAL A 429 -35.18 20.20 9.68
C VAL A 429 -34.00 19.26 9.76
N ILE A 430 -34.07 18.08 9.16
CA ILE A 430 -32.93 17.14 9.09
C ILE A 430 -31.70 17.83 8.49
N ALA A 431 -31.85 18.60 7.41
CA ALA A 431 -30.76 19.35 6.82
C ALA A 431 -30.13 20.33 7.79
N LYS A 432 -30.96 21.14 8.50
CA LYS A 432 -30.48 22.12 9.49
C LYS A 432 -29.80 21.47 10.68
N LEU A 433 -30.33 20.36 11.19
CA LEU A 433 -29.78 19.65 12.32
C LEU A 433 -28.47 18.93 11.93
N SER A 434 -28.42 18.38 10.69
CA SER A 434 -27.21 17.75 10.15
C SER A 434 -26.04 18.73 10.01
N ASP A 435 -26.32 19.97 9.63
CA ASP A 435 -25.30 21.04 9.54
C ASP A 435 -24.74 21.41 10.93
N LYS A 436 -25.55 21.28 12.00
CA LYS A 436 -25.15 21.65 13.37
C LYS A 436 -24.42 20.51 14.13
N SER A 437 -24.91 19.30 14.03
CA SER A 437 -24.52 18.19 14.91
C SER A 437 -24.20 16.88 14.20
N GLY A 438 -24.27 16.87 12.88
CA GLY A 438 -24.07 15.67 12.04
C GLY A 438 -25.37 14.91 11.75
N PHE A 439 -25.35 14.15 10.67
CA PHE A 439 -26.53 13.46 10.14
C PHE A 439 -27.07 12.38 11.10
N GLU A 440 -26.20 11.60 11.74
CA GLU A 440 -26.59 10.54 12.66
C GLU A 440 -27.42 11.10 13.82
N LYS A 441 -26.93 12.15 14.50
CA LYS A 441 -27.64 12.80 15.58
C LYS A 441 -28.95 13.46 15.15
N ALA A 442 -28.99 14.00 13.94
CA ALA A 442 -30.22 14.54 13.36
C ALA A 442 -31.27 13.43 13.17
N VAL A 443 -30.86 12.28 12.67
CA VAL A 443 -31.73 11.12 12.46
C VAL A 443 -32.20 10.53 13.79
N GLU A 444 -31.32 10.32 14.77
CA GLU A 444 -31.66 9.87 16.13
C GLU A 444 -32.69 10.78 16.80
N THR A 445 -32.55 12.09 16.62
CA THR A 445 -33.55 13.07 17.14
C THR A 445 -34.93 12.86 16.51
N VAL A 446 -34.96 12.63 15.19
CA VAL A 446 -36.23 12.40 14.47
C VAL A 446 -36.86 11.05 14.86
N GLU A 447 -36.07 10.00 15.01
CA GLU A 447 -36.56 8.70 15.49
C GLU A 447 -37.15 8.79 16.91
N SER A 448 -36.42 9.48 17.80
CA SER A 448 -36.94 9.73 19.18
C SER A 448 -38.24 10.53 19.17
N ALA A 449 -38.35 11.54 18.30
CA ALA A 449 -39.60 12.31 18.15
C ALA A 449 -40.76 11.46 17.60
N LEU A 450 -40.46 10.58 16.63
CA LEU A 450 -41.45 9.65 16.08
C LEU A 450 -42.01 8.70 17.14
N SER A 451 -41.14 8.17 18.01
CA SER A 451 -41.55 7.30 19.12
C SER A 451 -42.50 7.98 20.12
N HIS A 452 -42.46 9.33 20.20
CA HIS A 452 -43.33 10.15 21.06
C HIS A 452 -44.47 10.83 20.30
N ASN A 453 -44.72 10.48 19.05
CA ASN A 453 -45.73 11.12 18.16
C ASN A 453 -45.56 12.65 18.04
N ALA A 454 -44.37 13.17 18.17
CA ALA A 454 -44.03 14.60 18.16
C ALA A 454 -43.11 14.95 16.96
N ALA A 455 -43.49 14.54 15.76
CA ALA A 455 -42.66 14.65 14.59
C ALA A 455 -42.87 15.94 13.76
N ASP A 456 -43.50 16.97 14.35
CA ASP A 456 -43.56 18.28 13.69
C ASP A 456 -42.21 19.01 13.77
N ALA A 457 -42.02 20.00 12.88
CA ALA A 457 -40.73 20.68 12.71
C ALA A 457 -40.23 21.41 13.99
N ASP A 458 -41.14 21.98 14.79
CA ASP A 458 -40.77 22.74 15.98
C ASP A 458 -40.42 21.78 17.12
N SER A 459 -41.19 20.72 17.31
CA SER A 459 -40.88 19.64 18.25
C SER A 459 -39.53 19.00 18.00
N LEU A 460 -39.18 18.74 16.72
CA LEU A 460 -37.86 18.21 16.33
C LEU A 460 -36.72 19.15 16.71
N LEU A 461 -36.87 20.46 16.51
CA LEU A 461 -35.83 21.43 16.89
C LEU A 461 -35.65 21.52 18.41
N ASN A 462 -36.77 21.51 19.17
CA ASN A 462 -36.75 21.53 20.62
C ASN A 462 -36.14 20.25 21.20
N LEU A 463 -36.55 19.09 20.72
CA LEU A 463 -36.01 17.80 21.15
C LEU A 463 -34.52 17.69 20.87
N HIS A 464 -34.09 18.14 19.67
CA HIS A 464 -32.66 18.17 19.35
C HIS A 464 -31.86 19.03 20.32
N SER A 465 -32.38 20.19 20.69
CA SER A 465 -31.76 21.06 21.69
C SER A 465 -31.67 20.37 23.04
N LEU A 466 -32.74 19.69 23.48
CA LEU A 466 -32.77 18.95 24.75
C LEU A 466 -31.75 17.80 24.77
N LEU A 467 -31.66 17.02 23.70
CA LEU A 467 -30.76 15.85 23.61
C LEU A 467 -29.29 16.25 23.50
N ASN A 468 -28.98 17.39 22.88
CA ASN A 468 -27.61 17.80 22.58
C ASN A 468 -27.08 18.95 23.45
N THR A 469 -27.97 19.58 24.29
CA THR A 469 -27.53 20.56 25.28
C THR A 469 -27.28 19.81 26.58
N GLN A 470 -26.05 19.83 27.07
CA GLN A 470 -25.78 19.46 28.46
C GLN A 470 -26.49 20.51 29.34
N VAL A 471 -27.74 20.22 29.71
CA VAL A 471 -28.39 21.00 30.77
C VAL A 471 -27.57 20.75 32.02
N ALA A 472 -26.75 21.72 32.40
CA ALA A 472 -26.12 21.68 33.70
C ALA A 472 -27.27 21.53 34.72
N LEU A 473 -27.36 20.38 35.38
CA LEU A 473 -28.30 20.17 36.47
C LEU A 473 -28.18 21.38 37.37
N PRO A 474 -29.29 22.11 37.63
CA PRO A 474 -29.23 23.26 38.51
C PRO A 474 -28.62 22.79 39.82
N LYS A 475 -27.54 23.45 40.25
CA LYS A 475 -26.94 23.13 41.55
C LYS A 475 -28.03 23.24 42.59
N PRO A 476 -28.23 22.22 43.45
CA PRO A 476 -29.24 22.30 44.47
C PRO A 476 -29.03 23.59 45.28
N ILE A 477 -30.04 24.44 45.28
CA ILE A 477 -30.01 25.69 46.03
C ILE A 477 -29.93 25.27 47.48
N LYS A 478 -28.84 25.59 48.17
CA LYS A 478 -28.74 25.42 49.62
C LYS A 478 -29.68 26.47 50.23
N LEU A 479 -30.84 26.03 50.63
CA LEU A 479 -31.78 26.88 51.40
C LEU A 479 -31.11 27.29 52.71
N ALA A 480 -31.25 28.55 53.10
CA ALA A 480 -30.81 29.01 54.40
C ALA A 480 -31.63 28.29 55.52
N LEU A 481 -30.99 28.04 56.65
CA LEU A 481 -31.57 27.26 57.79
C LEU A 481 -32.91 27.76 58.30
N ASN A 482 -33.34 28.95 57.90
CA ASN A 482 -34.59 29.59 58.33
C ASN A 482 -35.72 29.61 57.27
N VAL A 483 -35.54 28.90 56.16
CA VAL A 483 -36.63 28.74 55.18
C VAL A 483 -37.49 27.58 55.58
N PRO A 484 -38.80 27.82 55.88
CA PRO A 484 -39.71 26.75 56.28
C PRO A 484 -39.88 25.74 55.13
N GLU A 485 -39.82 24.45 55.46
CA GLU A 485 -40.10 23.39 54.48
C GLU A 485 -41.56 23.49 54.03
N LEU A 486 -41.81 23.73 52.77
CA LEU A 486 -43.11 23.62 52.18
C LEU A 486 -43.57 22.17 52.24
N LYS A 487 -44.60 21.86 53.00
CA LYS A 487 -45.23 20.54 52.98
C LYS A 487 -45.66 20.23 51.55
N LYS A 488 -45.23 19.11 51.06
CA LYS A 488 -45.60 18.63 49.73
C LYS A 488 -47.11 18.53 49.63
N TYR A 489 -47.76 19.42 48.89
CA TYR A 489 -49.19 19.35 48.67
C TYR A 489 -49.44 18.12 47.78
N ILE A 490 -50.09 17.12 48.33
CA ILE A 490 -50.58 15.96 47.57
C ILE A 490 -52.07 16.27 47.33
N PRO A 491 -52.47 16.57 46.10
CA PRO A 491 -53.87 16.83 45.79
C PRO A 491 -54.69 15.56 46.08
N GLU A 492 -55.70 15.70 46.92
CA GLU A 492 -56.61 14.61 47.19
C GLU A 492 -57.63 14.57 46.06
N LEU A 493 -57.36 13.70 45.06
CA LEU A 493 -58.19 13.60 43.85
C LEU A 493 -59.66 13.26 44.17
N SER A 494 -59.91 12.52 45.21
CA SER A 494 -61.28 12.22 45.73
C SER A 494 -62.14 13.48 46.05
N ALA A 495 -61.50 14.59 46.38
CA ALA A 495 -62.22 15.86 46.63
C ALA A 495 -62.75 16.45 45.30
N TYR A 496 -62.09 16.21 44.17
CA TYR A 496 -62.55 16.65 42.86
C TYR A 496 -63.70 15.76 42.34
N ASP A 497 -63.65 14.45 42.61
CA ASP A 497 -64.70 13.51 42.24
C ASP A 497 -66.03 13.83 43.04
N LEU A 498 -65.94 14.19 44.31
CA LEU A 498 -67.05 14.66 45.12
C LEU A 498 -67.63 16.00 44.66
N ALA A 499 -66.78 16.89 44.12
CA ALA A 499 -67.24 18.15 43.53
C ALA A 499 -67.98 17.95 42.17
N LEU A 500 -67.53 17.03 41.39
CA LEU A 500 -68.14 16.67 40.11
C LEU A 500 -69.47 15.92 40.27
N SER A 501 -69.57 15.02 41.23
CA SER A 501 -70.81 14.31 41.52
C SER A 501 -71.89 15.24 42.04
N LYS A 502 -71.60 16.32 42.79
CA LYS A 502 -72.54 17.34 43.21
C LYS A 502 -72.96 18.33 42.11
N ALA A 503 -72.24 18.38 41.00
CA ALA A 503 -72.57 19.24 39.86
C ALA A 503 -73.50 18.56 38.86
N GLY A 504 -73.66 17.22 38.91
CA GLY A 504 -74.56 16.44 38.06
C GLY A 504 -76.01 16.33 38.55
N ASP A 505 -76.34 16.83 39.72
CA ASP A 505 -77.65 16.77 40.29
C ASP A 505 -78.36 18.14 40.25
N ARG A 506 -78.14 18.96 39.26
CA ARG A 506 -78.89 20.18 38.95
C ARG A 506 -79.39 20.24 37.51
#